data_d6beb9c136ec2c5a39ec05c3a0ae3d35
#
_entry.id   d6beb9c136ec2c5a39ec05c3a0ae3d35
#
_cell.length_a   1.000
_cell.length_b   1.000
_cell.length_c   1.000
_cell.angle_alpha   90.00
_cell.angle_beta   90.00
_cell.angle_gamma   90.00
#
_symmetry.space_group_name_H-M   'P 1'
#
loop_
_entity.id
_entity.type
_entity.pdbx_description
1 polymer ?
#
loop_
_entity_poly.entity_id
_entity_poly.type
_entity_poly.pdbx_seq_one_letter_code
_entity_poly.pdbx_strand_id
1 'polypeptide(L)'
;QTLEKIEASKEFNEFKKQHDDAYLCAGFFVLDLEQNINQQQFDYSLKDGKIFTFSLNENDEVTIKEAETIEGKQSKLPEISKEIKIDLDRIQELVEKEMKKQEINSRINKIIAILQVHENKQIWNLTCMLEGFGILQVHVDTISGEILKFEKRSLFDFIKRVK
;
A
#
# COMPACT_ATOMS: atom_id res chain seq x y z
N GLN A 1 -0.88 9.99 10.37
CA GLN A 1 -0.49 11.40 10.29
C GLN A 1 -0.87 12.02 8.94
N THR A 2 -0.43 11.43 7.81
CA THR A 2 -0.85 11.92 6.48
C THR A 2 -2.35 11.75 6.28
N LEU A 3 -2.89 10.60 6.66
CA LEU A 3 -4.33 10.35 6.58
C LEU A 3 -5.12 11.34 7.45
N GLU A 4 -4.64 11.61 8.65
CA GLU A 4 -5.26 12.59 9.54
C GLU A 4 -5.29 13.99 8.94
N LYS A 5 -4.20 14.41 8.29
CA LYS A 5 -4.14 15.70 7.58
C LYS A 5 -5.13 15.75 6.43
N ILE A 6 -5.24 14.67 5.66
CA ILE A 6 -6.18 14.56 4.54
C ILE A 6 -7.62 14.67 5.07
N GLU A 7 -7.97 13.89 6.08
CA GLU A 7 -9.32 13.87 6.64
C GLU A 7 -9.72 15.18 7.33
N ALA A 8 -8.75 15.94 7.82
CA ALA A 8 -8.99 17.25 8.40
C ALA A 8 -9.06 18.38 7.36
N SER A 9 -8.73 18.10 6.11
CA SER A 9 -8.69 19.11 5.05
C SER A 9 -10.07 19.56 4.61
N LYS A 10 -10.12 20.77 4.07
CA LYS A 10 -11.34 21.33 3.48
C LYS A 10 -11.79 20.50 2.28
N GLU A 11 -10.86 20.07 1.44
CA GLU A 11 -11.09 19.29 0.24
C GLU A 11 -11.77 17.96 0.58
N PHE A 12 -11.28 17.28 1.61
CA PHE A 12 -11.87 16.01 2.06
C PHE A 12 -13.27 16.24 2.65
N ASN A 13 -13.46 17.28 3.44
CA ASN A 13 -14.76 17.57 4.03
C ASN A 13 -15.81 17.89 2.96
N GLU A 14 -15.44 18.63 1.92
CA GLU A 14 -16.32 18.91 0.79
C GLU A 14 -16.65 17.64 0.02
N PHE A 15 -15.65 16.77 -0.19
CA PHE A 15 -15.83 15.46 -0.82
C PHE A 15 -16.81 14.59 -0.04
N LYS A 16 -16.67 14.53 1.29
CA LYS A 16 -17.57 13.73 2.14
C LYS A 16 -19.00 14.26 2.15
N LYS A 17 -19.21 15.55 2.00
CA LYS A 17 -20.54 16.12 1.88
C LYS A 17 -21.24 15.71 0.60
N GLN A 18 -20.48 15.57 -0.51
CA GLN A 18 -21.00 15.11 -1.79
C GLN A 18 -21.11 13.59 -1.88
N HIS A 19 -20.27 12.87 -1.13
CA HIS A 19 -20.18 11.42 -1.16
C HIS A 19 -20.13 10.87 0.27
N ASP A 20 -21.26 10.92 0.97
CA ASP A 20 -21.35 10.46 2.35
C ASP A 20 -21.17 8.94 2.50
N ASP A 21 -21.35 8.19 1.41
CA ASP A 21 -21.15 6.74 1.35
C ASP A 21 -19.68 6.33 1.16
N ALA A 22 -18.76 7.28 0.92
CA ALA A 22 -17.36 6.98 0.68
C ALA A 22 -16.68 6.34 1.89
N TYR A 23 -15.91 5.30 1.64
CA TYR A 23 -15.16 4.59 2.69
C TYR A 23 -13.74 4.30 2.22
N LEU A 24 -12.82 4.24 3.18
CA LEU A 24 -11.41 3.95 2.94
C LEU A 24 -11.25 2.48 2.52
N CYS A 25 -10.69 2.22 1.34
CA CYS A 25 -10.55 0.87 0.81
C CYS A 25 -9.11 0.42 0.58
N ALA A 26 -8.16 1.35 0.51
CA ALA A 26 -6.75 1.01 0.34
C ALA A 26 -5.85 2.16 0.76
N GLY A 27 -4.63 1.81 1.17
CA GLY A 27 -3.54 2.75 1.34
C GLY A 27 -2.36 2.29 0.49
N PHE A 28 -1.68 3.23 -0.14
CA PHE A 28 -0.52 2.96 -0.99
C PHE A 28 0.66 3.78 -0.50
N PHE A 29 1.78 3.12 -0.26
CA PHE A 29 2.98 3.73 0.32
C PHE A 29 4.20 3.30 -0.46
N VAL A 30 5.06 4.26 -0.77
CA VAL A 30 6.36 3.99 -1.38
C VAL A 30 7.44 4.50 -0.44
N LEU A 31 8.30 3.59 0.00
CA LEU A 31 9.46 3.88 0.83
C LEU A 31 10.72 3.68 -0.01
N ASP A 32 11.30 4.78 -0.48
CA ASP A 32 12.57 4.73 -1.21
C ASP A 32 13.70 4.90 -0.20
N LEU A 33 14.39 3.80 0.10
CA LEU A 33 15.41 3.76 1.13
C LEU A 33 16.75 4.37 0.67
N GLU A 34 16.94 4.48 -0.64
CA GLU A 34 18.14 5.10 -1.20
C GLU A 34 18.06 6.63 -1.21
N GLN A 35 16.90 7.15 -1.65
CA GLN A 35 16.68 8.59 -1.76
C GLN A 35 15.99 9.17 -0.53
N ASN A 36 15.55 8.32 0.38
CA ASN A 36 14.81 8.71 1.59
C ASN A 36 13.54 9.51 1.26
N ILE A 37 12.85 9.10 0.19
CA ILE A 37 11.60 9.70 -0.26
C ILE A 37 10.45 8.76 0.08
N ASN A 38 9.43 9.31 0.74
CA ASN A 38 8.23 8.56 1.10
C ASN A 38 7.02 9.19 0.42
N GLN A 39 6.24 8.37 -0.28
CA GLN A 39 4.99 8.78 -0.90
C GLN A 39 3.84 8.01 -0.25
N GLN A 40 2.70 8.69 -0.07
CA GLN A 40 1.52 8.09 0.53
C GLN A 40 0.27 8.52 -0.24
N GLN A 41 -0.59 7.54 -0.55
CA GLN A 41 -1.88 7.76 -1.19
C GLN A 41 -2.94 6.93 -0.48
N PHE A 42 -4.17 7.44 -0.45
CA PHE A 42 -5.30 6.76 0.19
C PHE A 42 -6.48 6.73 -0.76
N ASP A 43 -7.06 5.56 -0.95
CA ASP A 43 -8.18 5.34 -1.86
C ASP A 43 -9.48 5.20 -1.10
N TYR A 44 -10.48 5.97 -1.53
CA TYR A 44 -11.84 5.90 -1.03
C TYR A 44 -12.76 5.37 -2.14
N SER A 45 -13.58 4.39 -1.79
CA SER A 45 -14.53 3.79 -2.71
C SER A 45 -15.95 4.29 -2.41
N LEU A 46 -16.73 4.47 -3.45
CA LEU A 46 -18.16 4.76 -3.36
C LEU A 46 -18.95 3.46 -3.56
N LYS A 47 -20.23 3.48 -3.19
CA LYS A 47 -21.12 2.33 -3.40
C LYS A 47 -21.26 1.94 -4.87
N ASP A 48 -21.12 2.89 -5.79
CA ASP A 48 -21.20 2.63 -7.24
C ASP A 48 -19.88 2.05 -7.81
N GLY A 49 -18.86 1.88 -6.99
CA GLY A 49 -17.56 1.32 -7.39
C GLY A 49 -16.54 2.35 -7.84
N LYS A 50 -16.89 3.64 -7.87
CA LYS A 50 -15.91 4.68 -8.18
C LYS A 50 -14.89 4.81 -7.06
N ILE A 51 -13.64 5.06 -7.45
CA ILE A 51 -12.52 5.21 -6.51
C ILE A 51 -11.90 6.59 -6.66
N PHE A 52 -11.68 7.25 -5.54
CA PHE A 52 -11.00 8.54 -5.48
C PHE A 52 -9.71 8.39 -4.68
N THR A 53 -8.60 8.84 -5.24
CA THR A 53 -7.29 8.79 -4.62
C THR A 53 -6.92 10.15 -4.03
N PHE A 54 -6.59 10.15 -2.75
CA PHE A 54 -6.15 11.33 -2.00
C PHE A 54 -4.67 11.24 -1.70
N SER A 55 -3.96 12.33 -1.93
CA SER A 55 -2.54 12.43 -1.56
C SER A 55 -2.21 13.86 -1.15
N LEU A 56 -1.06 14.04 -0.51
CA LEU A 56 -0.51 15.36 -0.22
C LEU A 56 0.63 15.64 -1.19
N ASN A 57 0.68 16.88 -1.70
CA ASN A 57 1.82 17.32 -2.50
C ASN A 57 2.96 17.82 -1.58
N GLU A 58 4.04 18.31 -2.17
CA GLU A 58 5.21 18.80 -1.44
C GLU A 58 4.90 19.96 -0.49
N ASN A 59 3.82 20.70 -0.75
CA ASN A 59 3.38 21.84 0.06
C ASN A 59 2.30 21.47 1.10
N ASP A 60 2.10 20.17 1.37
CA ASP A 60 1.04 19.65 2.24
C ASP A 60 -0.38 20.00 1.75
N GLU A 61 -0.54 20.24 0.46
CA GLU A 61 -1.85 20.46 -0.14
C GLU A 61 -2.45 19.14 -0.59
N VAL A 62 -3.75 18.96 -0.34
CA VAL A 62 -4.48 17.74 -0.70
C VAL A 62 -4.79 17.74 -2.19
N THR A 63 -4.43 16.65 -2.86
CA THR A 63 -4.81 16.40 -4.25
C THR A 63 -5.79 15.24 -4.31
N ILE A 64 -6.79 15.37 -5.16
CA ILE A 64 -7.84 14.37 -5.35
C ILE A 64 -7.87 13.97 -6.82
N LYS A 65 -7.82 12.67 -7.10
CA LYS A 65 -7.96 12.13 -8.45
C LYS A 65 -9.01 11.04 -8.46
N GLU A 66 -9.91 11.10 -9.44
CA GLU A 66 -10.81 9.99 -9.72
C GLU A 66 -10.02 8.93 -10.49
N ALA A 67 -10.00 7.69 -9.98
CA ALA A 67 -9.34 6.59 -10.66
C ALA A 67 -10.16 6.17 -11.88
N GLU A 68 -9.47 5.87 -12.99
CA GLU A 68 -10.13 5.31 -14.17
C GLU A 68 -10.61 3.91 -13.84
N THR A 69 -11.94 3.72 -13.93
CA THR A 69 -12.53 2.41 -13.77
C THR A 69 -12.41 1.65 -15.09
N ILE A 70 -11.83 0.45 -15.03
CA ILE A 70 -11.86 -0.46 -16.17
C ILE A 70 -13.32 -0.93 -16.34
N GLU A 71 -13.91 -0.64 -17.51
CA GLU A 71 -15.28 -1.05 -17.82
C GLU A 71 -15.52 -2.53 -17.49
N GLY A 72 -16.58 -2.81 -16.72
CA GLY A 72 -17.04 -4.16 -16.43
C GLY A 72 -16.53 -4.79 -15.14
N LYS A 73 -15.66 -4.11 -14.36
CA LYS A 73 -15.23 -4.62 -13.05
C LYS A 73 -15.58 -3.64 -11.94
N GLN A 74 -16.86 -3.59 -11.59
CA GLN A 74 -17.33 -2.93 -10.37
C GLN A 74 -17.27 -3.92 -9.21
N SER A 75 -16.07 -4.34 -8.81
CA SER A 75 -15.93 -5.09 -7.58
C SER A 75 -15.87 -4.10 -6.42
N LYS A 76 -16.81 -4.25 -5.50
CA LYS A 76 -16.77 -3.49 -4.25
C LYS A 76 -15.57 -3.94 -3.45
N LEU A 77 -14.63 -3.01 -3.23
CA LEU A 77 -13.48 -3.28 -2.38
C LEU A 77 -13.92 -3.25 -0.91
N PRO A 78 -13.42 -4.16 -0.06
CA PRO A 78 -13.73 -4.12 1.36
C PRO A 78 -13.20 -2.86 2.02
N GLU A 79 -13.90 -2.40 3.06
CA GLU A 79 -13.44 -1.29 3.89
C GLU A 79 -12.24 -1.72 4.73
N ILE A 80 -11.22 -0.85 4.83
CA ILE A 80 -10.10 -1.10 5.73
C ILE A 80 -10.30 -0.37 7.05
N SER A 81 -9.87 -1.02 8.14
CA SER A 81 -9.87 -0.44 9.47
C SER A 81 -8.64 0.44 9.67
N LYS A 82 -8.80 1.54 10.38
CA LYS A 82 -7.67 2.39 10.79
C LYS A 82 -6.91 1.80 11.98
N GLU A 83 -7.43 0.72 12.57
CA GLU A 83 -6.76 0.01 13.64
C GLU A 83 -5.62 -0.82 13.08
N ILE A 84 -4.41 -0.29 13.16
CA ILE A 84 -3.19 -0.91 12.67
C ILE A 84 -2.21 -0.97 13.83
N LYS A 85 -1.81 -2.18 14.23
CA LYS A 85 -0.84 -2.38 15.30
C LYS A 85 0.59 -2.47 14.78
N ILE A 86 0.75 -2.89 13.53
CA ILE A 86 2.06 -3.00 12.89
C ILE A 86 2.15 -1.88 11.86
N ASP A 87 2.91 -0.84 12.17
CA ASP A 87 3.12 0.30 11.27
C ASP A 87 4.27 0.05 10.29
N LEU A 88 4.43 0.97 9.34
CA LEU A 88 5.44 0.84 8.28
C LEU A 88 6.88 0.83 8.81
N ASP A 89 7.15 1.54 9.91
CA ASP A 89 8.49 1.58 10.49
C ASP A 89 8.91 0.19 10.97
N ARG A 90 7.98 -0.56 11.50
CA ARG A 90 8.23 -1.90 11.99
C ARG A 90 8.28 -2.95 10.88
N ILE A 91 7.61 -2.71 9.77
CA ILE A 91 7.54 -3.64 8.65
C ILE A 91 8.92 -3.93 8.07
N GLN A 92 9.75 -2.91 7.89
CA GLN A 92 11.09 -3.09 7.36
C GLN A 92 11.90 -4.05 8.23
N GLU A 93 11.83 -3.88 9.55
CA GLU A 93 12.53 -4.76 10.51
C GLU A 93 12.05 -6.21 10.42
N LEU A 94 10.73 -6.40 10.30
CA LEU A 94 10.15 -7.74 10.18
C LEU A 94 10.61 -8.44 8.91
N VAL A 95 10.63 -7.72 7.79
CA VAL A 95 11.07 -8.28 6.50
C VAL A 95 12.55 -8.60 6.54
N GLU A 96 13.38 -7.70 7.05
CA GLU A 96 14.84 -7.91 7.14
C GLU A 96 15.18 -9.09 8.06
N LYS A 97 14.44 -9.26 9.14
CA LYS A 97 14.60 -10.39 10.05
C LYS A 97 14.30 -11.72 9.37
N GLU A 98 13.22 -11.77 8.58
CA GLU A 98 12.86 -12.97 7.81
C GLU A 98 13.86 -13.24 6.70
N MET A 99 14.38 -12.20 6.05
CA MET A 99 15.44 -12.32 5.05
C MET A 99 16.68 -13.02 5.63
N LYS A 100 17.08 -12.63 6.85
CA LYS A 100 18.20 -13.26 7.54
C LYS A 100 17.97 -14.74 7.81
N LYS A 101 16.76 -15.09 8.24
CA LYS A 101 16.39 -16.50 8.47
C LYS A 101 16.48 -17.33 7.20
N GLN A 102 16.18 -16.73 6.05
CA GLN A 102 16.20 -17.41 4.77
C GLN A 102 17.51 -17.21 4.00
N GLU A 103 18.52 -16.65 4.68
CA GLU A 103 19.85 -16.44 4.11
C GLU A 103 19.86 -15.54 2.86
N ILE A 104 18.96 -14.56 2.84
CA ILE A 104 18.91 -13.55 1.79
C ILE A 104 19.72 -12.35 2.26
N ASN A 105 20.87 -12.10 1.63
CA ASN A 105 21.83 -11.08 2.05
C ASN A 105 21.74 -9.78 1.25
N SER A 106 20.83 -9.70 0.28
CA SER A 106 20.66 -8.51 -0.54
C SER A 106 20.07 -7.35 0.27
N ARG A 107 20.42 -6.12 -0.11
CA ARG A 107 19.88 -4.91 0.50
C ARG A 107 18.54 -4.55 -0.14
N ILE A 108 17.59 -4.07 0.66
CA ILE A 108 16.33 -3.55 0.14
C ILE A 108 16.55 -2.10 -0.31
N ASN A 109 16.23 -1.79 -1.57
CA ASN A 109 16.33 -0.44 -2.12
C ASN A 109 15.02 0.33 -1.97
N LYS A 110 13.89 -0.34 -2.16
CA LYS A 110 12.57 0.27 -2.18
C LYS A 110 11.52 -0.72 -1.69
N ILE A 111 10.55 -0.22 -0.93
CA ILE A 111 9.39 -1.01 -0.52
C ILE A 111 8.14 -0.30 -1.04
N ILE A 112 7.34 -1.01 -1.81
CA ILE A 112 5.99 -0.59 -2.17
C ILE A 112 5.03 -1.36 -1.26
N ALA A 113 4.29 -0.64 -0.44
CA ALA A 113 3.39 -1.24 0.53
C ALA A 113 1.95 -0.85 0.22
N ILE A 114 1.09 -1.84 0.11
CA ILE A 114 -0.35 -1.63 -0.07
C ILE A 114 -1.06 -2.14 1.17
N LEU A 115 -1.79 -1.24 1.83
CA LEU A 115 -2.67 -1.59 2.92
C LEU A 115 -4.02 -1.98 2.31
N GLN A 116 -4.44 -3.23 2.49
CA GLN A 116 -5.64 -3.75 1.85
C GLN A 116 -6.24 -4.92 2.65
N VAL A 117 -7.48 -5.27 2.33
CA VAL A 117 -8.09 -6.51 2.80
C VAL A 117 -7.93 -7.55 1.70
N HIS A 118 -7.32 -8.67 2.03
CA HIS A 118 -7.10 -9.79 1.12
C HIS A 118 -7.49 -11.09 1.84
N GLU A 119 -8.35 -11.89 1.22
CA GLU A 119 -8.86 -13.14 1.80
C GLU A 119 -9.40 -12.95 3.23
N ASN A 120 -10.20 -11.92 3.43
CA ASN A 120 -10.83 -11.55 4.70
C ASN A 120 -9.86 -11.12 5.81
N LYS A 121 -8.61 -10.85 5.47
CA LYS A 121 -7.62 -10.32 6.41
C LYS A 121 -7.09 -8.98 5.93
N GLN A 122 -6.93 -8.05 6.86
CA GLN A 122 -6.26 -6.79 6.55
C GLN A 122 -4.75 -7.01 6.63
N ILE A 123 -4.08 -6.74 5.53
CA ILE A 123 -2.66 -7.02 5.38
C ILE A 123 -1.89 -5.81 4.85
N TRP A 124 -0.60 -5.82 5.12
CA TRP A 124 0.39 -5.09 4.34
C TRP A 124 0.85 -6.02 3.21
N ASN A 125 0.54 -5.65 1.98
CA ASN A 125 1.05 -6.34 0.80
C ASN A 125 2.29 -5.59 0.33
N LEU A 126 3.47 -6.21 0.49
CA LEU A 126 4.75 -5.57 0.26
C LEU A 126 5.42 -6.12 -0.99
N THR A 127 5.93 -5.21 -1.81
CA THR A 127 6.86 -5.53 -2.88
C THR A 127 8.18 -4.87 -2.54
N CYS A 128 9.18 -5.66 -2.19
CA CYS A 128 10.49 -5.17 -1.82
C CYS A 128 11.46 -5.36 -2.98
N MET A 129 12.01 -4.26 -3.48
CA MET A 129 13.02 -4.30 -4.54
C MET A 129 14.39 -4.43 -3.91
N LEU A 130 15.15 -5.44 -4.31
CA LEU A 130 16.46 -5.75 -3.78
C LEU A 130 17.56 -5.33 -4.75
N GLU A 131 18.75 -5.10 -4.23
CA GLU A 131 19.95 -5.01 -5.06
C GLU A 131 20.12 -6.32 -5.84
N GLY A 132 20.58 -6.23 -7.10
CA GLY A 132 20.78 -7.41 -7.94
C GLY A 132 19.50 -7.93 -8.57
N PHE A 133 18.48 -7.08 -8.73
CA PHE A 133 17.23 -7.38 -9.44
C PHE A 133 16.34 -8.45 -8.78
N GLY A 134 16.54 -8.70 -7.48
CA GLY A 134 15.63 -9.53 -6.72
C GLY A 134 14.39 -8.76 -6.29
N ILE A 135 13.26 -9.46 -6.21
CA ILE A 135 12.01 -8.92 -5.71
C ILE A 135 11.47 -9.86 -4.63
N LEU A 136 11.10 -9.30 -3.49
CA LEU A 136 10.38 -10.05 -2.46
C LEU A 136 8.91 -9.63 -2.48
N GLN A 137 8.01 -10.62 -2.46
CA GLN A 137 6.60 -10.40 -2.19
C GLN A 137 6.28 -10.91 -0.80
N VAL A 138 5.79 -10.03 0.06
CA VAL A 138 5.55 -10.34 1.46
C VAL A 138 4.17 -9.84 1.87
N HIS A 139 3.40 -10.70 2.53
CA HIS A 139 2.15 -10.31 3.15
C HIS A 139 2.32 -10.39 4.66
N VAL A 140 1.97 -9.31 5.35
CA VAL A 140 2.07 -9.21 6.81
C VAL A 140 0.71 -8.83 7.38
N ASP A 141 0.24 -9.56 8.38
CA ASP A 141 -0.98 -9.22 9.09
C ASP A 141 -0.79 -7.91 9.85
N THR A 142 -1.70 -6.94 9.67
CA THR A 142 -1.56 -5.60 10.25
C THR A 142 -1.74 -5.56 11.77
N ILE A 143 -2.32 -6.60 12.35
CA ILE A 143 -2.58 -6.69 13.78
C ILE A 143 -1.53 -7.54 14.50
N SER A 144 -1.30 -8.76 14.00
CA SER A 144 -0.39 -9.74 14.65
C SER A 144 1.07 -9.59 14.23
N GLY A 145 1.33 -9.04 13.05
CA GLY A 145 2.67 -9.00 12.48
C GLY A 145 3.11 -10.34 11.89
N GLU A 146 2.20 -11.31 11.82
CA GLU A 146 2.50 -12.61 11.21
C GLU A 146 2.76 -12.44 9.72
N ILE A 147 3.84 -13.09 9.25
CA ILE A 147 4.17 -13.15 7.82
C ILE A 147 3.34 -14.26 7.20
N LEU A 148 2.38 -13.89 6.36
CA LEU A 148 1.44 -14.83 5.74
C LEU A 148 1.94 -15.35 4.39
N LYS A 149 2.82 -14.60 3.74
CA LYS A 149 3.41 -14.94 2.46
C LYS A 149 4.81 -14.34 2.39
N PHE A 150 5.78 -15.12 1.88
CA PHE A 150 7.13 -14.65 1.65
C PHE A 150 7.69 -15.37 0.44
N GLU A 151 7.82 -14.66 -0.69
CA GLU A 151 8.33 -15.23 -1.94
C GLU A 151 9.42 -14.35 -2.51
N LYS A 152 10.56 -14.95 -2.85
CA LYS A 152 11.62 -14.26 -3.59
C LYS A 152 11.53 -14.62 -5.06
N ARG A 153 11.55 -13.60 -5.93
CA ARG A 153 11.59 -13.74 -7.38
C ARG A 153 12.70 -12.89 -7.94
N SER A 154 13.21 -13.29 -9.10
CA SER A 154 14.16 -12.49 -9.87
C SER A 154 13.40 -11.79 -11.01
N LEU A 155 13.78 -10.55 -11.32
CA LEU A 155 13.26 -9.86 -12.52
C LEU A 155 13.48 -10.66 -13.78
N PHE A 156 14.58 -11.44 -13.85
CA PHE A 156 14.87 -12.30 -14.99
C PHE A 156 13.82 -13.39 -15.18
N ASP A 157 13.19 -13.86 -14.10
CA ASP A 157 12.12 -14.87 -14.17
C ASP A 157 10.88 -14.33 -14.88
N PHE A 158 10.57 -13.02 -14.69
CA PHE A 158 9.48 -12.37 -15.39
C PHE A 158 9.77 -12.22 -16.88
N ILE A 159 11.00 -11.93 -17.26
CA ILE A 159 11.41 -11.78 -18.66
C ILE A 159 11.28 -13.09 -19.41
N LYS A 160 11.61 -14.22 -18.79
CA LYS A 160 11.48 -15.57 -19.36
C LYS A 160 10.03 -15.96 -19.65
N ARG A 161 9.07 -15.45 -18.87
CA ARG A 161 7.64 -15.76 -19.04
C ARG A 161 6.99 -14.98 -20.17
N VAL A 162 7.59 -13.90 -20.64
CA VAL A 162 7.04 -13.02 -21.68
C VAL A 162 7.46 -13.48 -23.08
N LYS A 163 8.39 -14.41 -23.17
CA LYS A 163 8.80 -15.00 -24.48
C LYS A 163 7.83 -16.11 -24.86
#